data_0a5b6a95f606dd15e34faffc6c39c938
#
_entry.id   0a5b6a95f606dd15e34faffc6c39c938
#
_cell.length_a   1.000
_cell.length_b   1.000
_cell.length_c   1.000
_cell.angle_alpha   90.00
_cell.angle_beta   90.00
_cell.angle_gamma   90.00
#
_symmetry.space_group_name_H-M   'P 1'
#
loop_
_entity.id
_entity.type
_entity.pdbx_description
1 polymer ?
#
loop_
_entity_poly.entity_id
_entity_poly.type
_entity_poly.pdbx_seq_one_letter_code
_entity_poly.pdbx_strand_id
1 'polypeptide(L)' 'MINYTTLKFNLNNTVADIDNILKKVRCRPFTKIIKSKIVGDQLHVYIAQYKI' A
#
# COMPACT_ATOMS: atom_id res chain seq x y z
N MET A 1 -12.90 -7.35 12.68
CA MET A 1 -12.20 -6.09 13.03
C MET A 1 -11.34 -5.65 11.87
N ILE A 2 -11.37 -4.37 11.53
CA ILE A 2 -10.60 -3.82 10.40
C ILE A 2 -9.45 -2.99 10.94
N ASN A 3 -8.24 -3.30 10.49
CA ASN A 3 -7.06 -2.49 10.78
C ASN A 3 -6.67 -1.69 9.55
N TYR A 4 -6.40 -0.41 9.75
CA TYR A 4 -5.95 0.47 8.67
C TYR A 4 -4.47 0.72 8.80
N THR A 5 -3.75 0.55 7.71
CA THR A 5 -2.30 0.75 7.66
C THR A 5 -1.97 1.66 6.49
N THR A 6 -0.99 2.52 6.66
CA THR A 6 -0.49 3.38 5.57
C THR A 6 0.94 2.96 5.24
N LEU A 7 1.17 2.60 3.97
CA LEU A 7 2.50 2.37 3.45
C LEU A 7 3.01 3.64 2.80
N LYS A 8 4.24 4.01 3.10
CA LYS A 8 4.88 5.21 2.55
C LYS A 8 6.07 4.80 1.70
N PHE A 9 6.08 5.25 0.46
CA PHE A 9 7.16 4.98 -0.48
C PHE A 9 7.78 6.29 -0.93
N ASN A 10 9.11 6.31 -1.00
CA ASN A 10 9.81 7.45 -1.57
C ASN A 10 9.68 7.40 -3.09
N LEU A 11 9.30 8.52 -3.72
CA LEU A 11 9.17 8.59 -5.18
C LEU A 11 10.50 8.42 -5.92
N ASN A 12 11.62 8.47 -5.20
CA ASN A 12 12.94 8.16 -5.78
C ASN A 12 13.13 6.67 -6.03
N ASN A 13 12.30 5.81 -5.44
CA ASN A 13 12.34 4.38 -5.72
C ASN A 13 11.83 4.10 -7.12
N THR A 14 12.32 3.00 -7.73
CA THR A 14 11.84 2.64 -9.07
C THR A 14 10.39 2.21 -9.01
N VAL A 15 9.65 2.49 -10.08
CA VAL A 15 8.25 2.09 -10.20
C VAL A 15 8.10 0.58 -10.06
N ALA A 16 9.07 -0.19 -10.58
CA ALA A 16 9.04 -1.65 -10.50
C ALA A 16 9.08 -2.13 -9.05
N ASP A 17 9.87 -1.50 -8.18
CA ASP A 17 9.96 -1.87 -6.78
C ASP A 17 8.63 -1.63 -6.06
N ILE A 18 8.01 -0.48 -6.32
CA ILE A 18 6.71 -0.14 -5.75
C ILE A 18 5.64 -1.13 -6.21
N ASP A 19 5.61 -1.44 -7.51
CA ASP A 19 4.66 -2.39 -8.07
C ASP A 19 4.81 -3.77 -7.45
N ASN A 20 6.05 -4.24 -7.24
CA ASN A 20 6.30 -5.55 -6.64
C ASN A 20 5.76 -5.61 -5.21
N ILE A 21 5.95 -4.56 -4.43
CA ILE A 21 5.44 -4.50 -3.07
C ILE A 21 3.91 -4.48 -3.07
N LEU A 22 3.30 -3.68 -3.94
CA LEU A 22 1.84 -3.61 -4.05
C LEU A 22 1.24 -4.93 -4.53
N LYS A 23 1.91 -5.65 -5.42
CA LYS A 23 1.49 -6.99 -5.83
C LYS A 23 1.45 -7.95 -4.64
N LYS A 24 2.49 -7.93 -3.81
CA LYS A 24 2.53 -8.78 -2.62
C LYS A 24 1.38 -8.46 -1.67
N VAL A 25 1.05 -7.20 -1.50
CA VAL A 25 -0.08 -6.77 -0.66
C VAL A 25 -1.39 -7.27 -1.25
N ARG A 26 -1.58 -7.15 -2.56
CA ARG A 26 -2.81 -7.60 -3.23
C ARG A 26 -3.00 -9.10 -3.16
N CYS A 27 -1.90 -9.87 -3.10
CA CYS A 27 -1.97 -11.33 -3.01
C CYS A 27 -2.27 -11.82 -1.59
N ARG A 28 -2.18 -10.96 -0.59
CA ARG A 28 -2.49 -11.36 0.79
C ARG A 28 -4.00 -11.48 0.97
N PRO A 29 -4.47 -12.57 1.63
CA PRO A 29 -5.89 -12.70 1.93
C PRO A 29 -6.33 -11.63 2.92
N PHE A 30 -7.57 -11.21 2.82
CA PHE A 30 -8.19 -10.25 3.74
C PHE A 30 -7.49 -8.88 3.77
N THR A 31 -6.81 -8.52 2.68
CA THR A 31 -6.13 -7.23 2.55
C THR A 31 -6.64 -6.53 1.30
N LYS A 32 -6.98 -5.25 1.44
CA LYS A 32 -7.50 -4.46 0.32
C LYS A 32 -6.84 -3.09 0.30
N ILE A 33 -6.44 -2.64 -0.89
CA ILE A 33 -5.96 -1.28 -1.08
C ILE A 33 -7.18 -0.37 -1.23
N ILE A 34 -7.29 0.63 -0.34
CA ILE A 34 -8.42 1.55 -0.33
C ILE A 34 -8.19 2.70 -1.29
N LYS A 35 -7.04 3.36 -1.17
CA LYS A 35 -6.68 4.50 -2.00
C LYS A 35 -5.19 4.76 -1.89
N SER A 36 -4.69 5.59 -2.80
CA SER A 36 -3.32 6.08 -2.75
C SER A 36 -3.33 7.57 -3.06
N LYS A 37 -2.32 8.28 -2.54
CA LYS A 37 -2.13 9.70 -2.86
C LYS A 37 -0.65 10.05 -2.80
N ILE A 38 -0.29 11.13 -3.48
CA ILE A 38 1.07 11.67 -3.45
C ILE A 38 1.09 12.84 -2.47
N VAL A 39 2.04 12.78 -1.52
CA VAL A 39 2.25 13.84 -0.54
C VAL A 39 3.73 14.25 -0.62
N GLY A 40 3.97 15.43 -1.20
CA GLY A 40 5.33 15.89 -1.45
C GLY A 40 6.07 14.95 -2.40
N ASP A 41 7.15 14.34 -1.94
CA ASP A 41 7.94 13.38 -2.70
C ASP A 41 7.70 11.92 -2.28
N GLN A 42 6.57 11.66 -1.60
CA GLN A 42 6.23 10.32 -1.13
C GLN A 42 4.88 9.88 -1.69
N LEU A 43 4.78 8.58 -1.95
CA LEU A 43 3.52 7.93 -2.29
C LEU A 43 2.98 7.25 -1.03
N HIS A 44 1.77 7.62 -0.63
CA HIS A 44 1.09 7.03 0.52
C HIS A 44 -0.02 6.10 0.00
N VAL A 45 0.03 4.83 0.41
CA VAL A 45 -0.96 3.82 0.04
C VAL A 45 -1.70 3.39 1.30
N TYR A 46 -3.02 3.57 1.29
CA TYR A 46 -3.87 3.21 2.41
C TYR A 46 -4.44 1.81 2.21
N ILE A 47 -4.27 0.98 3.21
CA ILE A 47 -4.61 -0.45 3.16
C ILE A 47 -5.55 -0.77 4.31
N ALA A 48 -6.61 -1.53 4.01
CA ALA A 48 -7.48 -2.12 5.02
C ALA A 48 -7.13 -3.61 5.15
N GLN A 49 -6.94 -4.06 6.38
CA GLN A 49 -6.74 -5.47 6.69
C GLN A 49 -7.91 -5.97 7.51
N TYR A 50 -8.56 -7.01 7.04
CA TYR A 50 -9.69 -7.61 7.71
C TYR A 50 -9.21 -8.78 8.56
N LYS A 51 -9.55 -8.76 9.84
CA LYS A 51 -9.30 -9.90 10.72
C LYS A 51 -10.57 -10.72 10.87
N ILE A 52 -10.39 -12.01 10.80
CA ILE A 52 -11.47 -12.96 11.04
C ILE A 52 -11.66 -13.17 12.55
#